data_ecd8ecfdc1cc509bf79d4d093d69140c
#
_entry.id   ecd8ecfdc1cc509bf79d4d093d69140c
#
_cell.length_a   1.000
_cell.length_b   1.000
_cell.length_c   1.000
_cell.angle_alpha   90.00
_cell.angle_beta   90.00
_cell.angle_gamma   90.00
#
_symmetry.space_group_name_H-M   'P 1'
#
loop_
_entity.id
_entity.type
_entity.pdbx_description
1 polymer ?
#
loop_
_entity_poly.entity_id
_entity_poly.type
_entity_poly.pdbx_seq_one_letter_code
_entity_poly.pdbx_strand_id
1 'polypeptide(L)'
;MAVGKETEKGAGDEGRRSALALYEDIEAEHMAALEATGIAFAPYDSERLEREGLLRQLRERGARIRNGGASVAIGPMSVACEACTGSCVSRSFALTNNCHRDCFFCFNPNQEDFAYWCERPFPWRRQLDDLAAEPGSPACIALTGGEPLLMADEAVAFFSRASELFPAAHLRLYTSGDLLSRELIDRLVRAGLHEIRFSVKQDDKPELLEKVLERMAWAREQVPTVMVEMPVIPGTDSFMKELLAKLDALGVDGVNLLEFAYAMWNWPVFESLGLTLRNPPQQVMFDYTYAGALAVQDSEEDCLRLMLWAREQGLGLALHYCSLENKHRAQV
;
A
#
# COMPACT_ATOMS: atom_id res chain seq x y z
N MET A 1 -41.62 39.63 11.33
CA MET A 1 -41.32 38.18 11.15
C MET A 1 -39.82 38.04 10.77
N ALA A 2 -38.95 37.98 11.79
CA ALA A 2 -37.51 37.74 11.62
C ALA A 2 -36.97 37.17 12.96
N VAL A 3 -37.37 35.98 13.33
CA VAL A 3 -36.89 35.28 14.55
C VAL A 3 -36.46 33.83 14.30
N GLY A 4 -36.50 33.36 13.03
CA GLY A 4 -36.29 31.95 12.71
C GLY A 4 -34.93 31.54 12.14
N LYS A 5 -33.92 32.45 12.00
CA LYS A 5 -32.62 32.10 11.34
C LYS A 5 -31.40 32.08 12.26
N GLU A 6 -31.51 32.54 13.52
CA GLU A 6 -30.35 32.55 14.42
C GLU A 6 -30.27 31.28 15.30
N THR A 7 -31.34 30.54 15.50
CA THR A 7 -31.35 29.33 16.31
C THR A 7 -30.80 28.10 15.62
N GLU A 8 -30.89 27.99 14.30
CA GLU A 8 -30.32 26.83 13.56
C GLU A 8 -28.78 26.91 13.39
N LYS A 9 -28.20 28.11 13.34
CA LYS A 9 -26.74 28.27 13.30
C LYS A 9 -26.08 27.93 14.64
N GLY A 10 -26.72 28.25 15.76
CA GLY A 10 -26.19 27.94 17.09
C GLY A 10 -26.14 26.45 17.41
N ALA A 11 -27.20 25.70 17.09
CA ALA A 11 -27.26 24.26 17.29
C ALA A 11 -26.27 23.46 16.44
N GLY A 12 -26.01 23.91 15.20
CA GLY A 12 -25.01 23.30 14.33
C GLY A 12 -23.57 23.52 14.80
N ASP A 13 -23.29 24.68 15.40
CA ASP A 13 -21.94 25.02 15.88
C ASP A 13 -21.64 24.34 17.24
N GLU A 14 -22.65 24.18 18.08
CA GLU A 14 -22.55 23.48 19.36
C GLU A 14 -22.37 21.94 19.15
N GLY A 15 -23.11 21.35 18.21
CA GLY A 15 -22.94 19.97 17.82
C GLY A 15 -21.57 19.68 17.19
N ARG A 16 -21.07 20.62 16.39
CA ARG A 16 -19.72 20.53 15.80
C ARG A 16 -18.60 20.65 16.83
N ARG A 17 -18.74 21.53 17.82
CA ARG A 17 -17.79 21.65 18.93
C ARG A 17 -17.81 20.40 19.81
N SER A 18 -18.98 19.82 20.08
CA SER A 18 -19.11 18.58 20.85
C SER A 18 -18.47 17.39 20.09
N ALA A 19 -18.62 17.30 18.78
CA ALA A 19 -17.97 16.27 17.97
C ALA A 19 -16.44 16.44 17.93
N LEU A 20 -15.93 17.67 17.82
CA LEU A 20 -14.50 17.95 17.87
C LEU A 20 -13.89 17.58 19.22
N ALA A 21 -14.54 17.94 20.33
CA ALA A 21 -14.08 17.59 21.66
C ALA A 21 -14.03 16.08 21.88
N LEU A 22 -15.05 15.34 21.39
CA LEU A 22 -15.05 13.88 21.45
C LEU A 22 -13.90 13.28 20.63
N TYR A 23 -13.58 13.89 19.50
CA TYR A 23 -12.45 13.49 18.66
C TYR A 23 -11.11 13.69 19.36
N GLU A 24 -10.93 14.85 20.00
CA GLU A 24 -9.74 15.20 20.79
C GLU A 24 -9.54 14.24 21.97
N ASP A 25 -10.63 13.86 22.64
CA ASP A 25 -10.59 12.90 23.75
C ASP A 25 -10.19 11.50 23.27
N ILE A 26 -10.77 11.01 22.16
CA ILE A 26 -10.41 9.70 21.56
C ILE A 26 -8.94 9.71 21.11
N GLU A 27 -8.49 10.81 20.52
CA GLU A 27 -7.09 10.98 20.11
C GLU A 27 -6.14 10.91 21.30
N ALA A 28 -6.46 11.63 22.36
CA ALA A 28 -5.67 11.64 23.57
C ALA A 28 -5.60 10.25 24.24
N GLU A 29 -6.74 9.54 24.30
CA GLU A 29 -6.79 8.17 24.83
C GLU A 29 -5.95 7.20 23.97
N HIS A 30 -6.02 7.31 22.64
CA HIS A 30 -5.23 6.48 21.73
C HIS A 30 -3.72 6.76 21.88
N MET A 31 -3.33 8.03 21.94
CA MET A 31 -1.95 8.43 22.16
C MET A 31 -1.43 7.90 23.50
N ALA A 32 -2.19 8.06 24.57
CA ALA A 32 -1.82 7.56 25.88
C ALA A 32 -1.67 6.02 25.91
N ALA A 33 -2.52 5.30 25.17
CA ALA A 33 -2.41 3.85 25.03
C ALA A 33 -1.13 3.44 24.28
N LEU A 34 -0.76 4.15 23.22
CA LEU A 34 0.49 3.91 22.47
C LEU A 34 1.72 4.23 23.34
N GLU A 35 1.74 5.37 24.03
CA GLU A 35 2.82 5.75 24.94
C GLU A 35 3.01 4.73 26.06
N ALA A 36 1.91 4.17 26.59
CA ALA A 36 1.94 3.15 27.63
C ALA A 36 2.60 1.83 27.16
N THR A 37 2.69 1.58 25.85
CA THR A 37 3.43 0.42 25.31
C THR A 37 4.95 0.60 25.37
N GLY A 38 5.45 1.83 25.57
CA GLY A 38 6.87 2.17 25.53
C GLY A 38 7.42 2.43 24.13
N ILE A 39 6.58 2.42 23.09
CA ILE A 39 6.98 2.73 21.71
C ILE A 39 7.44 4.20 21.63
N ALA A 40 8.60 4.43 21.02
CA ALA A 40 9.15 5.76 20.88
C ALA A 40 8.49 6.56 19.75
N PHE A 41 8.20 7.82 20.02
CA PHE A 41 7.71 8.79 19.04
C PHE A 41 8.82 9.79 18.68
N ALA A 42 8.77 10.27 17.45
CA ALA A 42 9.53 11.40 17.01
C ALA A 42 9.08 12.71 17.70
N PRO A 43 9.88 13.79 17.66
CA PRO A 43 9.42 15.10 18.08
C PRO A 43 8.17 15.54 17.31
N TYR A 44 7.23 16.17 18.01
CA TYR A 44 5.96 16.59 17.41
C TYR A 44 6.17 17.44 16.15
N ASP A 45 5.53 17.05 15.06
CA ASP A 45 5.48 17.77 13.76
C ASP A 45 6.87 18.12 13.17
N SER A 46 7.90 17.32 13.52
CA SER A 46 9.30 17.58 13.13
C SER A 46 9.53 17.56 11.61
N GLU A 47 8.72 16.81 10.86
CA GLU A 47 8.88 16.61 9.41
C GLU A 47 8.11 17.63 8.55
N ARG A 48 7.17 18.37 9.12
CA ARG A 48 6.23 19.18 8.35
C ARG A 48 6.89 20.15 7.36
N LEU A 49 7.88 20.91 7.79
CA LEU A 49 8.52 21.92 6.93
C LEU A 49 9.29 21.27 5.77
N GLU A 50 9.95 20.17 6.03
CA GLU A 50 10.64 19.40 5.00
C GLU A 50 9.65 18.80 4.00
N ARG A 51 8.61 18.14 4.47
CA ARG A 51 7.54 17.59 3.66
C ARG A 51 6.91 18.63 2.74
N GLU A 52 6.54 19.79 3.27
CA GLU A 52 6.00 20.90 2.48
C GLU A 52 7.00 21.37 1.40
N GLY A 53 8.27 21.41 1.73
CA GLY A 53 9.36 21.76 0.81
C GLY A 53 9.50 20.75 -0.32
N LEU A 54 9.49 19.47 -0.01
CA LEU A 54 9.58 18.36 -0.97
C LEU A 54 8.37 18.33 -1.90
N LEU A 55 7.15 18.46 -1.37
CA LEU A 55 5.92 18.50 -2.17
C LEU A 55 5.91 19.70 -3.14
N ARG A 56 6.41 20.88 -2.72
CA ARG A 56 6.55 22.04 -3.60
C ARG A 56 7.52 21.76 -4.74
N GLN A 57 8.71 21.23 -4.45
CA GLN A 57 9.71 20.89 -5.46
C GLN A 57 9.19 19.84 -6.45
N LEU A 58 8.48 18.82 -5.98
CA LEU A 58 7.86 17.80 -6.82
C LEU A 58 6.80 18.39 -7.75
N ARG A 59 5.96 19.31 -7.22
CA ARG A 59 4.95 20.03 -8.04
C ARG A 59 5.59 20.84 -9.15
N GLU A 60 6.67 21.56 -8.85
CA GLU A 60 7.44 22.34 -9.83
C GLU A 60 8.03 21.47 -10.94
N ARG A 61 8.32 20.20 -10.65
CA ARG A 61 8.81 19.20 -11.60
C ARG A 61 7.69 18.38 -12.27
N GLY A 62 6.45 18.81 -12.14
CA GLY A 62 5.30 18.22 -12.82
C GLY A 62 4.68 16.99 -12.15
N ALA A 63 4.98 16.74 -10.88
CA ALA A 63 4.30 15.70 -10.12
C ALA A 63 2.82 16.04 -9.91
N ARG A 64 1.97 15.01 -10.01
CA ARG A 64 0.54 15.09 -9.67
C ARG A 64 0.39 14.83 -8.18
N ILE A 65 -0.11 15.82 -7.45
CA ILE A 65 -0.34 15.73 -6.01
C ILE A 65 -1.84 15.61 -5.77
N ARG A 66 -2.28 14.57 -5.09
CA ARG A 66 -3.67 14.28 -4.75
C ARG A 66 -3.83 14.12 -3.24
N ASN A 67 -5.07 14.21 -2.77
CA ASN A 67 -5.47 13.94 -1.38
C ASN A 67 -4.60 14.71 -0.36
N GLY A 68 -4.35 16.01 -0.61
CA GLY A 68 -3.57 16.85 0.30
C GLY A 68 -2.08 16.51 0.39
N GLY A 69 -1.54 15.71 -0.55
CA GLY A 69 -0.16 15.22 -0.51
C GLY A 69 -0.04 13.76 -0.12
N ALA A 70 -1.13 13.13 0.32
CA ALA A 70 -1.15 11.73 0.69
C ALA A 70 -0.93 10.76 -0.51
N SER A 71 -1.06 11.26 -1.74
CA SER A 71 -0.72 10.56 -2.97
C SER A 71 0.02 11.50 -3.93
N VAL A 72 1.22 11.10 -4.36
CA VAL A 72 2.07 11.87 -5.27
C VAL A 72 2.55 10.97 -6.40
N ALA A 73 2.36 11.40 -7.65
CA ALA A 73 2.75 10.59 -8.80
C ALA A 73 3.61 11.36 -9.80
N ILE A 74 4.63 10.70 -10.32
CA ILE A 74 5.46 11.14 -11.45
C ILE A 74 5.29 10.10 -12.57
N GLY A 75 4.97 10.57 -13.77
CA GLY A 75 4.62 9.68 -14.88
C GLY A 75 3.21 9.11 -14.80
N PRO A 76 2.88 8.09 -15.61
CA PRO A 76 1.57 7.44 -15.58
C PRO A 76 1.40 6.61 -14.29
N MET A 77 0.21 6.66 -13.71
CA MET A 77 -0.16 5.73 -12.64
C MET A 77 -0.76 4.46 -13.27
N SER A 78 -0.62 3.32 -12.59
CA SER A 78 -1.37 2.13 -12.97
C SER A 78 -2.88 2.35 -12.86
N VAL A 79 -3.65 1.64 -13.68
CA VAL A 79 -5.12 1.67 -13.64
C VAL A 79 -5.65 1.43 -12.23
N ALA A 80 -5.03 0.49 -11.52
CA ALA A 80 -5.41 0.16 -10.16
C ALA A 80 -5.14 1.29 -9.15
N CYS A 81 -4.01 2.03 -9.30
CA CYS A 81 -3.71 3.18 -8.44
C CYS A 81 -4.63 4.37 -8.75
N GLU A 82 -4.95 4.62 -10.03
CA GLU A 82 -5.94 5.64 -10.41
C GLU A 82 -7.32 5.32 -9.81
N ALA A 83 -7.77 4.07 -9.88
CA ALA A 83 -9.02 3.63 -9.29
C ALA A 83 -9.01 3.78 -7.76
N CYS A 84 -7.96 3.33 -7.10
CA CYS A 84 -7.80 3.37 -5.65
C CYS A 84 -7.79 4.80 -5.09
N THR A 85 -7.16 5.75 -5.79
CA THR A 85 -7.10 7.16 -5.38
C THR A 85 -8.30 7.99 -5.86
N GLY A 86 -9.15 7.43 -6.70
CA GLY A 86 -10.21 8.13 -7.42
C GLY A 86 -11.65 7.75 -7.05
N SER A 87 -11.91 7.12 -5.91
CA SER A 87 -13.25 6.71 -5.46
C SER A 87 -13.88 5.55 -6.25
N CYS A 88 -13.10 4.78 -7.00
CA CYS A 88 -13.59 3.58 -7.66
C CYS A 88 -13.49 2.36 -6.75
N VAL A 89 -14.45 1.45 -6.87
CA VAL A 89 -14.48 0.23 -6.06
C VAL A 89 -13.34 -0.70 -6.46
N SER A 90 -12.42 -0.94 -5.52
CA SER A 90 -11.37 -1.96 -5.62
C SER A 90 -11.63 -3.05 -4.57
N ARG A 91 -11.44 -4.32 -4.95
CA ARG A 91 -11.61 -5.47 -4.05
C ARG A 91 -10.32 -6.27 -4.00
N SER A 92 -9.93 -6.67 -2.80
CA SER A 92 -8.75 -7.51 -2.57
C SER A 92 -9.17 -8.86 -2.00
N PHE A 93 -8.56 -9.93 -2.50
CA PHE A 93 -8.80 -11.31 -2.09
C PHE A 93 -7.48 -11.94 -1.67
N ALA A 94 -7.58 -12.96 -0.83
CA ALA A 94 -6.44 -13.79 -0.46
C ALA A 94 -6.76 -15.27 -0.72
N LEU A 95 -5.74 -16.06 -1.03
CA LEU A 95 -5.83 -17.54 -1.05
C LEU A 95 -5.42 -18.13 0.28
N THR A 96 -4.42 -17.53 0.91
CA THR A 96 -3.81 -17.97 2.16
C THR A 96 -3.09 -16.81 2.83
N ASN A 97 -2.93 -16.86 4.15
CA ASN A 97 -1.98 -16.01 4.86
C ASN A 97 -0.60 -16.65 4.97
N ASN A 98 -0.44 -17.92 4.52
CA ASN A 98 0.87 -18.56 4.51
C ASN A 98 1.81 -17.87 3.53
N CYS A 99 3.07 -17.71 3.94
CA CYS A 99 4.13 -17.11 3.15
C CYS A 99 5.45 -17.82 3.45
N HIS A 100 6.31 -17.98 2.45
CA HIS A 100 7.65 -18.52 2.62
C HIS A 100 8.70 -17.43 2.92
N ARG A 101 8.25 -16.16 3.00
CA ARG A 101 9.08 -15.00 3.34
C ARG A 101 8.82 -14.61 4.79
N ASP A 102 9.87 -14.15 5.46
CA ASP A 102 9.85 -13.73 6.86
C ASP A 102 10.18 -12.22 6.97
N CYS A 103 9.26 -11.38 6.47
CA CYS A 103 9.44 -9.94 6.49
C CYS A 103 9.14 -9.41 7.88
N PHE A 104 10.12 -8.80 8.56
CA PHE A 104 9.93 -8.26 9.90
C PHE A 104 8.82 -7.19 10.00
N PHE A 105 8.52 -6.54 8.88
CA PHE A 105 7.51 -5.50 8.75
C PHE A 105 6.16 -5.99 8.23
N CYS A 106 5.97 -7.29 8.05
CA CYS A 106 4.69 -7.83 7.59
C CYS A 106 3.60 -7.52 8.61
N PHE A 107 2.52 -6.86 8.20
CA PHE A 107 1.39 -6.57 9.09
C PHE A 107 0.34 -7.68 9.13
N ASN A 108 0.41 -8.69 8.26
CA ASN A 108 -0.55 -9.78 8.24
C ASN A 108 -0.68 -10.50 9.60
N PRO A 109 0.39 -10.73 10.37
CA PRO A 109 0.28 -11.35 11.70
C PRO A 109 -0.52 -10.54 12.73
N ASN A 110 -0.80 -9.24 12.47
CA ASN A 110 -1.69 -8.46 13.32
C ASN A 110 -3.16 -8.87 13.19
N GLN A 111 -3.54 -9.60 12.14
CA GLN A 111 -4.91 -10.04 11.92
C GLN A 111 -5.31 -11.10 12.96
N GLU A 112 -6.51 -10.98 13.54
CA GLU A 112 -7.00 -11.85 14.61
C GLU A 112 -6.97 -13.35 14.22
N ASP A 113 -7.39 -13.66 12.99
CA ASP A 113 -7.45 -15.03 12.48
C ASP A 113 -6.22 -15.43 11.62
N PHE A 114 -5.08 -14.74 11.77
CA PHE A 114 -3.91 -14.95 10.93
C PHE A 114 -3.46 -16.41 10.89
N ALA A 115 -3.27 -17.03 12.06
CA ALA A 115 -2.82 -18.43 12.16
C ALA A 115 -3.81 -19.42 11.52
N TYR A 116 -5.11 -19.19 11.69
CA TYR A 116 -6.15 -19.99 11.07
C TYR A 116 -6.05 -19.99 9.54
N TRP A 117 -5.83 -18.81 8.93
CA TRP A 117 -5.72 -18.66 7.49
C TRP A 117 -4.33 -18.97 6.91
N CYS A 118 -3.32 -19.18 7.76
CA CYS A 118 -2.06 -19.78 7.34
C CYS A 118 -2.21 -21.28 7.07
N GLU A 119 -3.05 -21.97 7.83
CA GLU A 119 -3.27 -23.42 7.72
C GLU A 119 -4.38 -23.80 6.73
N ARG A 120 -5.24 -22.89 6.39
CA ARG A 120 -6.44 -23.10 5.59
C ARG A 120 -6.56 -22.09 4.45
N PRO A 121 -7.05 -22.52 3.28
CA PRO A 121 -7.33 -21.59 2.19
C PRO A 121 -8.54 -20.70 2.53
N PHE A 122 -8.49 -19.45 2.07
CA PHE A 122 -9.68 -18.59 2.07
C PHE A 122 -10.74 -19.13 1.12
N PRO A 123 -12.04 -18.94 1.41
CA PRO A 123 -13.14 -19.41 0.56
C PRO A 123 -13.36 -18.46 -0.65
N TRP A 124 -12.31 -18.16 -1.39
CA TRP A 124 -12.27 -17.14 -2.44
C TRP A 124 -13.32 -17.33 -3.53
N ARG A 125 -13.68 -18.60 -3.87
CA ARG A 125 -14.72 -18.87 -4.88
C ARG A 125 -16.06 -18.31 -4.42
N ARG A 126 -16.44 -18.62 -3.18
CA ARG A 126 -17.66 -18.09 -2.58
C ARG A 126 -17.62 -16.56 -2.49
N GLN A 127 -16.49 -16.00 -2.07
CA GLN A 127 -16.34 -14.54 -1.97
C GLN A 127 -16.49 -13.85 -3.33
N LEU A 128 -15.98 -14.43 -4.44
CA LEU A 128 -16.18 -13.91 -5.79
C LEU A 128 -17.64 -14.04 -6.25
N ASP A 129 -18.29 -15.17 -5.95
CA ASP A 129 -19.69 -15.39 -6.30
C ASP A 129 -20.60 -14.45 -5.48
N ASP A 130 -20.34 -14.23 -4.20
CA ASP A 130 -21.05 -13.29 -3.34
C ASP A 130 -20.89 -11.85 -3.89
N LEU A 131 -19.66 -11.44 -4.27
CA LEU A 131 -19.40 -10.14 -4.88
C LEU A 131 -20.14 -9.97 -6.22
N ALA A 132 -20.24 -11.03 -7.02
CA ALA A 132 -20.97 -10.98 -8.30
C ALA A 132 -22.49 -10.84 -8.12
N ALA A 133 -23.03 -11.20 -6.95
CA ALA A 133 -24.42 -11.00 -6.58
C ALA A 133 -24.71 -9.58 -6.05
N GLU A 134 -23.69 -8.80 -5.70
CA GLU A 134 -23.83 -7.40 -5.26
C GLU A 134 -24.14 -6.48 -6.45
N PRO A 135 -24.88 -5.37 -6.22
CA PRO A 135 -25.08 -4.38 -7.27
C PRO A 135 -23.79 -3.63 -7.58
N GLY A 136 -23.46 -3.51 -8.86
CA GLY A 136 -22.26 -2.84 -9.35
C GLY A 136 -21.17 -3.82 -9.78
N SER A 137 -20.06 -3.28 -10.28
CA SER A 137 -18.89 -4.07 -10.68
C SER A 137 -17.65 -3.39 -10.17
N PRO A 138 -16.69 -4.11 -9.56
CA PRO A 138 -15.44 -3.52 -9.14
C PRO A 138 -14.62 -3.06 -10.35
N ALA A 139 -13.98 -1.90 -10.23
CA ALA A 139 -13.04 -1.44 -11.24
C ALA A 139 -11.74 -2.27 -11.23
N CYS A 140 -11.35 -2.75 -10.06
CA CYS A 140 -10.14 -3.54 -9.88
C CYS A 140 -10.40 -4.71 -8.92
N ILE A 141 -9.79 -5.85 -9.22
CA ILE A 141 -9.71 -7.02 -8.33
C ILE A 141 -8.25 -7.39 -8.14
N ALA A 142 -7.85 -7.54 -6.90
CA ALA A 142 -6.50 -7.90 -6.51
C ALA A 142 -6.46 -9.26 -5.84
N LEU A 143 -5.44 -10.06 -6.16
CA LEU A 143 -5.06 -11.24 -5.39
C LEU A 143 -3.81 -10.92 -4.58
N THR A 144 -3.89 -11.07 -3.27
CA THR A 144 -2.85 -10.75 -2.28
C THR A 144 -2.86 -11.78 -1.14
N GLY A 145 -2.53 -11.38 0.08
CA GLY A 145 -2.52 -12.23 1.28
C GLY A 145 -1.11 -12.49 1.78
N GLY A 146 -0.76 -13.75 2.06
CA GLY A 146 0.61 -14.21 2.26
C GLY A 146 1.36 -14.24 0.93
N GLU A 147 1.72 -15.43 0.43
CA GLU A 147 2.24 -15.58 -0.94
C GLU A 147 1.24 -16.41 -1.77
N PRO A 148 0.46 -15.76 -2.67
CA PRO A 148 -0.55 -16.48 -3.46
C PRO A 148 0.03 -17.59 -4.34
N LEU A 149 1.28 -17.45 -4.79
CA LEU A 149 1.91 -18.43 -5.66
C LEU A 149 2.38 -19.71 -4.96
N LEU A 150 2.28 -19.82 -3.63
CA LEU A 150 2.32 -21.09 -2.93
C LEU A 150 1.16 -22.00 -3.34
N MET A 151 0.07 -21.41 -3.86
CA MET A 151 -1.12 -22.07 -4.38
C MET A 151 -1.31 -21.74 -5.86
N ALA A 152 -0.28 -21.96 -6.69
CA ALA A 152 -0.21 -21.46 -8.07
C ALA A 152 -1.43 -21.89 -8.93
N ASP A 153 -1.92 -23.12 -8.82
CA ASP A 153 -3.08 -23.59 -9.57
C ASP A 153 -4.37 -22.88 -9.11
N GLU A 154 -4.52 -22.61 -7.83
CA GLU A 154 -5.64 -21.82 -7.28
C GLU A 154 -5.55 -20.36 -7.71
N ALA A 155 -4.34 -19.78 -7.79
CA ALA A 155 -4.16 -18.42 -8.31
C ALA A 155 -4.60 -18.32 -9.78
N VAL A 156 -4.24 -19.28 -10.62
CA VAL A 156 -4.70 -19.35 -12.01
C VAL A 156 -6.23 -19.50 -12.07
N ALA A 157 -6.80 -20.40 -11.26
CA ALA A 157 -8.24 -20.61 -11.20
C ALA A 157 -9.00 -19.36 -10.72
N PHE A 158 -8.40 -18.61 -9.76
CA PHE A 158 -8.93 -17.33 -9.27
C PHE A 158 -9.05 -16.31 -10.42
N PHE A 159 -7.97 -16.09 -11.17
CA PHE A 159 -7.97 -15.12 -12.27
C PHE A 159 -8.93 -15.53 -13.38
N SER A 160 -9.00 -16.81 -13.74
CA SER A 160 -9.98 -17.31 -14.69
C SER A 160 -11.42 -16.99 -14.24
N ARG A 161 -11.75 -17.32 -12.99
CA ARG A 161 -13.09 -17.06 -12.45
C ARG A 161 -13.39 -15.58 -12.34
N ALA A 162 -12.44 -14.77 -11.86
CA ALA A 162 -12.60 -13.31 -11.76
C ALA A 162 -12.81 -12.67 -13.14
N SER A 163 -12.07 -13.12 -14.17
CA SER A 163 -12.23 -12.65 -15.55
C SER A 163 -13.60 -12.99 -16.15
N GLU A 164 -14.14 -14.18 -15.85
CA GLU A 164 -15.48 -14.58 -16.26
C GLU A 164 -16.58 -13.74 -15.61
N LEU A 165 -16.50 -13.53 -14.30
CA LEU A 165 -17.51 -12.81 -13.54
C LEU A 165 -17.44 -11.30 -13.75
N PHE A 166 -16.24 -10.75 -13.94
CA PHE A 166 -15.98 -9.31 -14.00
C PHE A 166 -15.09 -8.95 -15.21
N PRO A 167 -15.59 -9.12 -16.45
CA PRO A 167 -14.78 -8.97 -17.67
C PRO A 167 -14.23 -7.54 -17.90
N ALA A 168 -14.79 -6.54 -17.21
CA ALA A 168 -14.32 -5.16 -17.26
C ALA A 168 -13.37 -4.78 -16.12
N ALA A 169 -13.16 -5.65 -15.12
CA ALA A 169 -12.31 -5.37 -13.99
C ALA A 169 -10.83 -5.50 -14.35
N HIS A 170 -10.00 -4.60 -13.83
CA HIS A 170 -8.55 -4.73 -13.92
C HIS A 170 -8.05 -5.73 -12.86
N LEU A 171 -7.48 -6.85 -13.32
CA LEU A 171 -7.05 -7.95 -12.47
C LEU A 171 -5.56 -7.83 -12.17
N ARG A 172 -5.19 -7.85 -10.88
CA ARG A 172 -3.79 -7.72 -10.45
C ARG A 172 -3.37 -8.76 -9.42
N LEU A 173 -2.11 -9.16 -9.48
CA LEU A 173 -1.46 -10.09 -8.56
C LEU A 173 -0.39 -9.36 -7.75
N TYR A 174 -0.36 -9.61 -6.45
CA TYR A 174 0.79 -9.28 -5.58
C TYR A 174 1.59 -10.54 -5.27
N THR A 175 2.91 -10.48 -5.40
CA THR A 175 3.80 -11.63 -5.13
C THR A 175 5.20 -11.16 -4.77
N SER A 176 5.93 -11.98 -4.02
CA SER A 176 7.38 -11.84 -3.84
C SER A 176 8.15 -12.09 -5.14
N GLY A 177 7.54 -12.81 -6.09
CA GLY A 177 8.05 -13.03 -7.44
C GLY A 177 9.01 -14.22 -7.59
N ASP A 178 9.65 -14.69 -6.54
CA ASP A 178 10.67 -15.74 -6.59
C ASP A 178 10.13 -17.15 -6.89
N LEU A 179 8.81 -17.33 -6.81
CA LEU A 179 8.12 -18.57 -7.21
C LEU A 179 7.65 -18.59 -8.68
N LEU A 180 7.77 -17.46 -9.40
CA LEU A 180 7.36 -17.37 -10.79
C LEU A 180 8.24 -18.24 -11.69
N SER A 181 7.61 -18.89 -12.68
CA SER A 181 8.23 -19.48 -13.85
C SER A 181 7.62 -18.88 -15.10
N ARG A 182 8.30 -19.02 -16.26
CA ARG A 182 7.76 -18.57 -17.55
C ARG A 182 6.42 -19.24 -17.87
N GLU A 183 6.29 -20.53 -17.56
CA GLU A 183 5.04 -21.28 -17.74
C GLU A 183 3.90 -20.74 -16.84
N LEU A 184 4.20 -20.44 -15.58
CA LEU A 184 3.20 -19.91 -14.66
C LEU A 184 2.74 -18.50 -15.08
N ILE A 185 3.66 -17.65 -15.53
CA ILE A 185 3.32 -16.32 -16.09
C ILE A 185 2.37 -16.46 -17.27
N ASP A 186 2.68 -17.34 -18.23
CA ASP A 186 1.83 -17.60 -19.40
C ASP A 186 0.42 -18.09 -18.99
N ARG A 187 0.33 -18.99 -18.00
CA ARG A 187 -0.96 -19.46 -17.45
C ARG A 187 -1.76 -18.34 -16.80
N LEU A 188 -1.12 -17.48 -16.01
CA LEU A 188 -1.77 -16.34 -15.35
C LEU A 188 -2.28 -15.32 -16.38
N VAL A 189 -1.49 -15.01 -17.41
CA VAL A 189 -1.90 -14.09 -18.49
C VAL A 189 -3.09 -14.65 -19.26
N ARG A 190 -3.10 -15.95 -19.62
CA ARG A 190 -4.25 -16.60 -20.26
C ARG A 190 -5.49 -16.62 -19.37
N ALA A 191 -5.31 -16.64 -18.06
CA ALA A 191 -6.39 -16.56 -17.09
C ALA A 191 -6.95 -15.13 -16.89
N GLY A 192 -6.36 -14.11 -17.55
CA GLY A 192 -6.86 -12.74 -17.53
C GLY A 192 -6.08 -11.79 -16.61
N LEU A 193 -4.85 -12.15 -16.17
CA LEU A 193 -4.00 -11.24 -15.40
C LEU A 193 -3.62 -10.02 -16.24
N HIS A 194 -3.87 -8.80 -15.71
CA HIS A 194 -3.51 -7.53 -16.36
C HIS A 194 -2.28 -6.88 -15.74
N GLU A 195 -2.09 -7.03 -14.43
CA GLU A 195 -1.02 -6.36 -13.70
C GLU A 195 -0.39 -7.30 -12.66
N ILE A 196 0.94 -7.34 -12.61
CA ILE A 196 1.68 -8.01 -11.55
C ILE A 196 2.47 -6.98 -10.75
N ARG A 197 2.41 -7.08 -9.43
CA ARG A 197 3.16 -6.27 -8.47
C ARG A 197 4.13 -7.11 -7.69
N PHE A 198 5.39 -6.85 -7.90
CA PHE A 198 6.47 -7.48 -7.17
C PHE A 198 6.73 -6.74 -5.86
N SER A 199 6.79 -7.49 -4.77
CA SER A 199 7.17 -6.97 -3.46
C SER A 199 8.65 -7.23 -3.23
N VAL A 200 9.50 -6.23 -3.50
CA VAL A 200 10.94 -6.29 -3.23
C VAL A 200 11.20 -5.93 -1.76
N LYS A 201 12.16 -6.60 -1.13
CA LYS A 201 12.55 -6.37 0.26
C LYS A 201 13.97 -5.81 0.32
N GLN A 202 14.16 -4.76 1.11
CA GLN A 202 15.47 -4.12 1.27
C GLN A 202 16.48 -4.98 2.02
N ASP A 203 16.01 -5.96 2.77
CA ASP A 203 16.81 -6.92 3.55
C ASP A 203 17.04 -8.26 2.84
N ASP A 204 16.59 -8.39 1.58
CA ASP A 204 16.84 -9.59 0.78
C ASP A 204 18.33 -9.77 0.50
N LYS A 205 18.78 -11.02 0.53
CA LYS A 205 20.13 -11.36 0.07
C LYS A 205 20.28 -11.02 -1.42
N PRO A 206 21.46 -10.57 -1.86
CA PRO A 206 21.70 -10.18 -3.26
C PRO A 206 21.26 -11.23 -4.28
N GLU A 207 21.53 -12.53 -4.02
CA GLU A 207 21.17 -13.61 -4.92
C GLU A 207 19.65 -13.76 -5.11
N LEU A 208 18.89 -13.45 -4.04
CA LEU A 208 17.44 -13.50 -4.09
C LEU A 208 16.88 -12.29 -4.83
N LEU A 209 17.45 -11.11 -4.61
CA LEU A 209 17.10 -9.92 -5.37
C LEU A 209 17.34 -10.12 -6.86
N GLU A 210 18.52 -10.61 -7.26
CA GLU A 210 18.82 -10.88 -8.67
C GLU A 210 17.83 -11.91 -9.27
N LYS A 211 17.46 -12.95 -8.52
CA LYS A 211 16.41 -13.89 -8.95
C LYS A 211 15.08 -13.19 -9.19
N VAL A 212 14.66 -12.29 -8.28
CA VAL A 212 13.39 -11.55 -8.42
C VAL A 212 13.45 -10.64 -9.65
N LEU A 213 14.57 -9.92 -9.86
CA LEU A 213 14.76 -9.07 -11.06
C LEU A 213 14.71 -9.88 -12.36
N GLU A 214 15.28 -11.09 -12.39
CA GLU A 214 15.15 -12.01 -13.52
C GLU A 214 13.67 -12.38 -13.78
N ARG A 215 12.89 -12.64 -12.73
CA ARG A 215 11.45 -12.95 -12.86
C ARG A 215 10.64 -11.74 -13.34
N MET A 216 11.03 -10.54 -12.94
CA MET A 216 10.43 -9.29 -13.47
C MET A 216 10.70 -9.16 -14.97
N ALA A 217 11.93 -9.44 -15.44
CA ALA A 217 12.25 -9.43 -16.85
C ALA A 217 11.38 -10.42 -17.64
N TRP A 218 11.13 -11.62 -17.12
CA TRP A 218 10.21 -12.57 -17.75
C TRP A 218 8.76 -12.08 -17.78
N ALA A 219 8.31 -11.47 -16.68
CA ALA A 219 6.96 -10.90 -16.61
C ALA A 219 6.78 -9.76 -17.63
N ARG A 220 7.80 -8.91 -17.82
CA ARG A 220 7.78 -7.82 -18.81
C ARG A 220 7.56 -8.29 -20.25
N GLU A 221 7.92 -9.53 -20.56
CA GLU A 221 7.72 -10.09 -21.91
C GLU A 221 6.24 -10.41 -22.21
N GLN A 222 5.40 -10.60 -21.19
CA GLN A 222 4.07 -11.20 -21.35
C GLN A 222 2.94 -10.46 -20.61
N VAL A 223 3.21 -9.90 -19.41
CA VAL A 223 2.19 -9.23 -18.60
C VAL A 223 2.03 -7.78 -19.05
N PRO A 224 0.81 -7.29 -19.30
CA PRO A 224 0.58 -5.93 -19.78
C PRO A 224 1.16 -4.83 -18.89
N THR A 225 1.13 -5.03 -17.56
CA THR A 225 1.67 -4.06 -16.58
C THR A 225 2.47 -4.77 -15.52
N VAL A 226 3.74 -4.38 -15.37
CA VAL A 226 4.65 -4.90 -14.34
C VAL A 226 5.07 -3.76 -13.42
N MET A 227 4.70 -3.86 -12.16
CA MET A 227 4.96 -2.86 -11.13
C MET A 227 5.80 -3.46 -9.99
N VAL A 228 6.50 -2.60 -9.28
CA VAL A 228 7.00 -2.91 -7.94
C VAL A 228 6.15 -2.18 -6.92
N GLU A 229 5.81 -2.83 -5.83
CA GLU A 229 5.16 -2.20 -4.67
C GLU A 229 5.89 -2.61 -3.40
N MET A 230 6.45 -1.63 -2.71
CA MET A 230 7.27 -1.90 -1.54
C MET A 230 7.26 -0.71 -0.58
N PRO A 231 7.37 -0.94 0.74
CA PRO A 231 7.58 0.14 1.69
C PRO A 231 8.99 0.71 1.55
N VAL A 232 9.15 1.99 1.86
CA VAL A 232 10.46 2.64 1.97
C VAL A 232 10.87 2.66 3.44
N ILE A 233 11.82 1.79 3.77
CA ILE A 233 12.36 1.70 5.14
C ILE A 233 13.36 2.84 5.34
N PRO A 234 13.22 3.68 6.37
CA PRO A 234 14.17 4.76 6.65
C PRO A 234 15.61 4.25 6.75
N GLY A 235 16.54 5.00 6.18
CA GLY A 235 17.95 4.65 6.14
C GLY A 235 18.38 3.72 5.00
N THR A 236 17.47 3.32 4.10
CA THR A 236 17.77 2.45 2.93
C THR A 236 17.97 3.21 1.61
N ASP A 237 18.20 4.53 1.67
CA ASP A 237 18.28 5.43 0.51
C ASP A 237 19.23 4.92 -0.60
N SER A 238 20.44 4.48 -0.25
CA SER A 238 21.41 3.98 -1.23
C SER A 238 20.91 2.74 -1.96
N PHE A 239 20.32 1.79 -1.24
CA PHE A 239 19.70 0.59 -1.81
C PHE A 239 18.55 0.98 -2.75
N MET A 240 17.68 1.87 -2.30
CA MET A 240 16.52 2.30 -3.07
C MET A 240 16.91 2.99 -4.38
N LYS A 241 17.92 3.86 -4.36
CA LYS A 241 18.46 4.52 -5.57
C LYS A 241 19.02 3.52 -6.58
N GLU A 242 19.81 2.55 -6.10
CA GLU A 242 20.34 1.49 -6.94
C GLU A 242 19.23 0.62 -7.54
N LEU A 243 18.24 0.25 -6.72
CA LEU A 243 17.08 -0.52 -7.16
C LEU A 243 16.27 0.23 -8.22
N LEU A 244 15.95 1.51 -7.99
CA LEU A 244 15.20 2.32 -8.96
C LEU A 244 15.91 2.41 -10.32
N ALA A 245 17.24 2.56 -10.33
CA ALA A 245 18.03 2.56 -11.56
C ALA A 245 17.98 1.19 -12.27
N LYS A 246 18.05 0.07 -11.53
CA LYS A 246 17.91 -1.28 -12.09
C LYS A 246 16.52 -1.51 -12.68
N LEU A 247 15.47 -1.07 -12.00
CA LEU A 247 14.08 -1.21 -12.45
C LEU A 247 13.80 -0.36 -13.70
N ASP A 248 14.36 0.84 -13.78
CA ASP A 248 14.29 1.69 -14.96
C ASP A 248 14.96 1.01 -16.17
N ALA A 249 16.16 0.46 -15.97
CA ALA A 249 16.89 -0.27 -17.01
C ALA A 249 16.17 -1.55 -17.48
N LEU A 250 15.42 -2.21 -16.59
CA LEU A 250 14.56 -3.36 -16.93
C LEU A 250 13.28 -2.96 -17.66
N GLY A 251 12.95 -1.66 -17.71
CA GLY A 251 11.71 -1.17 -18.31
C GLY A 251 10.45 -1.56 -17.53
N VAL A 252 10.54 -1.68 -16.21
CA VAL A 252 9.38 -1.85 -15.34
C VAL A 252 8.47 -0.63 -15.47
N ASP A 253 7.14 -0.81 -15.48
CA ASP A 253 6.19 0.28 -15.76
C ASP A 253 6.17 1.32 -14.63
N GLY A 254 6.42 0.89 -13.39
CA GLY A 254 6.52 1.84 -12.28
C GLY A 254 6.75 1.19 -10.92
N VAL A 255 6.96 2.06 -9.93
CA VAL A 255 7.13 1.67 -8.53
C VAL A 255 6.14 2.42 -7.65
N ASN A 256 5.40 1.69 -6.83
CA ASN A 256 4.66 2.22 -5.70
C ASN A 256 5.60 2.26 -4.49
N LEU A 257 6.02 3.46 -4.12
CA LEU A 257 6.73 3.74 -2.88
C LEU A 257 5.69 3.89 -1.77
N LEU A 258 5.63 2.91 -0.89
CA LEU A 258 4.68 2.94 0.22
C LEU A 258 5.31 3.58 1.43
N GLU A 259 4.53 4.40 2.12
CA GLU A 259 4.89 4.81 3.47
C GLU A 259 5.04 3.58 4.36
N PHE A 260 6.16 3.52 5.10
CA PHE A 260 6.50 2.38 5.92
C PHE A 260 5.62 2.35 7.18
N ALA A 261 5.00 1.20 7.39
CA ALA A 261 4.07 0.98 8.49
C ALA A 261 4.72 0.19 9.62
N TYR A 262 4.48 0.63 10.84
CA TYR A 262 4.91 -0.05 12.05
C TYR A 262 4.09 -1.31 12.29
N ALA A 263 4.73 -2.47 12.28
CA ALA A 263 4.06 -3.75 12.51
C ALA A 263 3.97 -4.04 14.02
N MET A 264 2.81 -3.82 14.62
CA MET A 264 2.60 -3.89 16.08
C MET A 264 2.97 -5.24 16.68
N TRP A 265 2.76 -6.35 15.97
CA TRP A 265 3.11 -7.69 16.46
C TRP A 265 4.62 -7.88 16.65
N ASN A 266 5.43 -7.11 15.92
CA ASN A 266 6.89 -7.23 15.88
C ASN A 266 7.61 -5.93 16.29
N TRP A 267 6.95 -5.09 17.06
CA TRP A 267 7.47 -3.80 17.48
C TRP A 267 8.88 -3.84 18.11
N PRO A 268 9.33 -4.90 18.84
CA PRO A 268 10.68 -4.93 19.39
C PRO A 268 11.78 -4.92 18.33
N VAL A 269 11.51 -5.45 17.12
CA VAL A 269 12.47 -5.39 16.00
C VAL A 269 12.57 -3.95 15.47
N PHE A 270 11.45 -3.24 15.34
CA PHE A 270 11.46 -1.83 14.95
C PHE A 270 12.25 -0.98 15.94
N GLU A 271 12.04 -1.19 17.23
CA GLU A 271 12.78 -0.52 18.30
C GLU A 271 14.28 -0.84 18.23
N SER A 272 14.67 -2.10 18.03
CA SER A 272 16.07 -2.51 17.91
C SER A 272 16.78 -1.88 16.70
N LEU A 273 16.02 -1.50 15.67
CA LEU A 273 16.50 -0.78 14.49
C LEU A 273 16.50 0.75 14.70
N GLY A 274 16.07 1.23 15.87
CA GLY A 274 15.97 2.66 16.17
C GLY A 274 14.85 3.39 15.42
N LEU A 275 13.87 2.66 14.91
CA LEU A 275 12.72 3.21 14.21
C LEU A 275 11.71 3.75 15.21
N THR A 276 11.23 4.96 14.97
CA THR A 276 10.24 5.64 15.82
C THR A 276 8.95 5.90 15.06
N LEU A 277 7.86 6.10 15.76
CA LEU A 277 6.61 6.53 15.17
C LEU A 277 6.67 8.00 14.81
N ARG A 278 6.03 8.36 13.69
CA ARG A 278 5.73 9.76 13.36
C ARG A 278 4.85 10.37 14.45
N ASN A 279 5.03 11.67 14.70
CA ASN A 279 4.27 12.42 15.70
C ASN A 279 3.77 13.75 15.11
N PRO A 280 2.44 13.99 14.99
CA PRO A 280 1.37 13.09 15.40
C PRO A 280 1.30 11.85 14.51
N PRO A 281 0.97 10.67 15.05
CA PRO A 281 0.70 9.50 14.23
C PRO A 281 -0.55 9.78 13.39
N GLN A 282 -0.55 9.34 12.15
CA GLN A 282 -1.76 9.43 11.36
C GLN A 282 -2.81 8.53 11.96
N GLN A 283 -3.95 9.12 12.28
CA GLN A 283 -5.03 8.40 12.92
C GLN A 283 -5.84 7.65 11.89
N VAL A 284 -5.85 6.35 12.08
CA VAL A 284 -6.79 5.46 11.46
C VAL A 284 -7.80 5.07 12.51
N MET A 285 -8.79 5.92 12.73
CA MET A 285 -9.76 5.71 13.79
C MET A 285 -10.68 4.50 13.60
N PHE A 286 -10.81 4.00 12.37
CA PHE A 286 -11.84 3.02 12.04
C PHE A 286 -11.40 1.88 11.12
N ASP A 287 -10.13 1.78 10.73
CA ASP A 287 -9.71 0.73 9.83
C ASP A 287 -8.88 -0.34 10.51
N TYR A 288 -9.51 -1.48 10.72
CA TYR A 288 -8.86 -2.70 11.19
C TYR A 288 -8.15 -3.45 10.04
N THR A 289 -8.29 -3.03 8.80
CA THR A 289 -7.78 -3.74 7.62
C THR A 289 -6.25 -3.77 7.61
N TYR A 290 -5.61 -2.69 8.06
CA TYR A 290 -4.17 -2.61 8.26
C TYR A 290 -3.74 -2.85 9.71
N ALA A 291 -4.65 -3.38 10.54
CA ALA A 291 -4.38 -3.78 11.92
C ALA A 291 -3.71 -2.66 12.76
N GLY A 292 -4.15 -1.43 12.57
CA GLY A 292 -3.63 -0.28 13.32
C GLY A 292 -2.22 0.15 12.93
N ALA A 293 -1.77 -0.19 11.72
CA ALA A 293 -0.45 0.22 11.23
C ALA A 293 -0.25 1.74 11.32
N LEU A 294 0.81 2.16 11.99
CA LEU A 294 1.17 3.56 12.20
C LEU A 294 2.37 3.94 11.35
N ALA A 295 2.44 5.18 10.89
CA ALA A 295 3.53 5.66 10.06
C ALA A 295 4.85 5.71 10.83
N VAL A 296 5.91 5.20 10.22
CA VAL A 296 7.27 5.30 10.73
C VAL A 296 7.86 6.65 10.31
N GLN A 297 8.51 7.31 11.26
CA GLN A 297 9.23 8.57 11.08
C GLN A 297 10.18 8.50 9.85
N ASP A 298 10.33 9.60 9.12
CA ASP A 298 11.18 9.79 7.93
C ASP A 298 10.78 9.01 6.66
N SER A 299 9.86 8.04 6.73
CA SER A 299 9.51 7.20 5.57
C SER A 299 8.81 7.98 4.45
N GLU A 300 7.93 8.92 4.77
CA GLU A 300 7.28 9.79 3.77
C GLU A 300 8.31 10.66 3.06
N GLU A 301 9.17 11.32 3.83
CA GLU A 301 10.20 12.20 3.30
C GLU A 301 11.19 11.45 2.42
N ASP A 302 11.59 10.22 2.81
CA ASP A 302 12.44 9.36 1.99
C ASP A 302 11.77 8.98 0.68
N CYS A 303 10.46 8.64 0.68
CA CYS A 303 9.71 8.43 -0.56
C CYS A 303 9.77 9.65 -1.47
N LEU A 304 9.49 10.84 -0.93
CA LEU A 304 9.47 12.09 -1.70
C LEU A 304 10.87 12.50 -2.19
N ARG A 305 11.93 12.29 -1.39
CA ARG A 305 13.34 12.51 -1.78
C ARG A 305 13.76 11.58 -2.92
N LEU A 306 13.37 10.29 -2.85
CA LEU A 306 13.63 9.32 -3.92
C LEU A 306 12.95 9.70 -5.22
N MET A 307 11.71 10.21 -5.17
CA MET A 307 11.00 10.71 -6.35
C MET A 307 11.72 11.92 -6.98
N LEU A 308 12.19 12.88 -6.16
CA LEU A 308 12.99 14.01 -6.64
C LEU A 308 14.29 13.54 -7.28
N TRP A 309 15.03 12.69 -6.60
CA TRP A 309 16.28 12.12 -7.08
C TRP A 309 16.10 11.40 -8.43
N ALA A 310 15.08 10.56 -8.56
CA ALA A 310 14.80 9.85 -9.80
C ALA A 310 14.56 10.81 -10.99
N ARG A 311 13.85 11.90 -10.76
CA ARG A 311 13.66 12.96 -11.76
C ARG A 311 14.96 13.69 -12.10
N GLU A 312 15.81 13.96 -11.15
CA GLU A 312 17.12 14.58 -11.33
C GLU A 312 18.07 13.68 -12.11
N GLN A 313 17.99 12.37 -11.93
CA GLN A 313 18.74 11.38 -12.70
C GLN A 313 18.14 11.14 -14.10
N GLY A 314 16.98 11.68 -14.42
CA GLY A 314 16.32 11.48 -15.70
C GLY A 314 15.75 10.08 -15.92
N LEU A 315 15.41 9.36 -14.84
CA LEU A 315 14.78 8.04 -14.95
C LEU A 315 13.41 8.17 -15.63
N GLY A 316 13.11 7.27 -16.55
CA GLY A 316 11.83 7.16 -17.26
C GLY A 316 10.75 6.43 -16.44
N LEU A 317 11.14 5.75 -15.39
CA LEU A 317 10.30 4.95 -14.49
C LEU A 317 9.18 5.80 -13.87
N ALA A 318 7.95 5.32 -13.92
CA ALA A 318 6.85 5.95 -13.20
C ALA A 318 6.97 5.69 -11.70
N LEU A 319 6.74 6.72 -10.89
CA LEU A 319 6.80 6.62 -9.43
C LEU A 319 5.50 7.12 -8.82
N HIS A 320 5.01 6.39 -7.83
CA HIS A 320 3.84 6.76 -7.06
C HIS A 320 4.11 6.60 -5.56
N TYR A 321 4.12 7.71 -4.82
CA TYR A 321 4.06 7.67 -3.37
C TYR A 321 2.62 7.49 -2.92
N CYS A 322 2.38 6.50 -2.08
CA CYS A 322 1.09 6.20 -1.49
C CYS A 322 1.22 6.10 0.04
N SER A 323 0.70 7.11 0.74
CA SER A 323 0.72 7.14 2.21
C SER A 323 -0.24 6.15 2.83
N LEU A 324 -0.07 5.89 4.12
CA LEU A 324 -1.05 5.14 4.92
C LEU A 324 -2.40 5.87 4.93
N GLU A 325 -2.39 7.19 5.09
CA GLU A 325 -3.62 8.00 5.03
C GLU A 325 -4.38 7.82 3.71
N ASN A 326 -3.67 7.81 2.57
CA ASN A 326 -4.30 7.59 1.27
C ASN A 326 -4.94 6.20 1.18
N LYS A 327 -4.27 5.17 1.71
CA LYS A 327 -4.83 3.80 1.75
C LYS A 327 -6.11 3.74 2.58
N HIS A 328 -6.12 4.37 3.73
CA HIS A 328 -7.29 4.38 4.62
C HIS A 328 -8.49 5.12 4.05
N ARG A 329 -8.26 6.27 3.40
CA ARG A 329 -9.34 7.07 2.81
C ARG A 329 -9.91 6.51 1.51
N ALA A 330 -9.11 5.79 0.74
CA ALA A 330 -9.47 5.36 -0.61
C ALA A 330 -9.85 3.89 -0.73
N GLN A 331 -9.57 3.08 0.26
CA GLN A 331 -9.83 1.62 0.24
C GLN A 331 -11.03 1.20 1.10
N VAL A 332 -11.77 2.16 1.66
CA VAL A 332 -13.00 1.92 2.44
C VAL A 332 -14.19 1.71 1.52
#